data_ac3d2e39e90a65bbc565d4c1cc176105
#
_entry.id   ac3d2e39e90a65bbc565d4c1cc176105
#
_cell.length_a   1.000
_cell.length_b   1.000
_cell.length_c   1.000
_cell.angle_alpha   90.00
_cell.angle_beta   90.00
_cell.angle_gamma   90.00
#
_symmetry.space_group_name_H-M   'P 1'
#
loop_
_entity.id
_entity.type
_entity.pdbx_description
1 polymer ?
#
loop_
_entity_poly.entity_id
_entity_poly.type
_entity_poly.pdbx_seq_one_letter_code
_entity_poly.pdbx_strand_id
1 'polypeptide(L)'
;MANKKKKTSTGFVYLISENALNDFELLDLFAGVDENPLLLPKVIEMLLGKEGKEALYNHVRLEDGTVPADKISNELLEIINGNSEVKNS
;
A
#
# COMPACT_ATOMS: atom_id res chain seq x y z
N MET A 1 2.44 -0.73 19.59
CA MET A 1 2.04 -1.15 19.37
C MET A 1 1.43 -1.24 18.57
N ALA A 2 1.24 -0.87 18.25
CA ALA A 2 0.43 -1.33 17.61
C ALA A 2 0.08 -1.05 16.27
N ASN A 3 -0.70 -1.89 15.72
CA ASN A 3 -1.21 -1.72 14.38
C ASN A 3 -2.60 -1.16 14.47
N LYS A 4 -2.92 -0.29 13.53
CA LYS A 4 -4.25 0.29 13.48
C LYS A 4 -4.91 -0.06 12.18
N LYS A 5 -6.16 -0.44 12.24
CA LYS A 5 -6.95 -0.66 11.06
C LYS A 5 -7.36 0.67 10.46
N LYS A 6 -7.20 0.81 9.17
CA LYS A 6 -7.61 2.01 8.45
C LYS A 6 -8.34 1.59 7.19
N LYS A 7 -8.91 2.57 6.53
CA LYS A 7 -9.70 2.31 5.34
C LYS A 7 -9.43 3.39 4.30
N THR A 8 -9.25 2.95 3.06
CA THR A 8 -9.11 3.91 1.96
C THR A 8 -10.47 4.43 1.53
N SER A 9 -10.46 5.42 0.64
CA SER A 9 -11.70 6.00 0.16
C SER A 9 -12.56 5.01 -0.63
N THR A 10 -11.95 3.96 -1.17
CA THR A 10 -12.70 2.94 -1.90
C THR A 10 -13.18 1.82 -1.01
N GLY A 11 -12.88 1.90 0.29
CA GLY A 11 -13.38 0.90 1.23
C GLY A 11 -12.41 -0.22 1.56
N PHE A 12 -11.18 -0.14 1.06
CA PHE A 12 -10.18 -1.18 1.37
C PHE A 12 -9.70 -1.00 2.81
N VAL A 13 -9.88 -2.02 3.63
CA VAL A 13 -9.43 -2.01 5.02
C VAL A 13 -8.04 -2.62 5.07
N TYR A 14 -7.12 -1.95 5.73
CA TYR A 14 -5.75 -2.42 5.79
C TYR A 14 -5.18 -2.21 7.18
N LEU A 15 -4.09 -2.90 7.42
CA LEU A 15 -3.40 -2.86 8.70
C LEU A 15 -1.92 -2.73 8.42
N ILE A 16 -1.29 -1.71 8.98
CA ILE A 16 0.12 -1.46 8.79
C ILE A 16 0.81 -1.39 10.13
N SER A 17 1.96 -2.04 10.23
CA SER A 17 2.79 -1.94 11.41
C SER A 17 3.26 -0.51 11.58
N GLU A 18 3.37 -0.08 12.83
CA GLU A 18 3.87 1.23 13.16
C GLU A 18 5.20 1.52 12.51
N ASN A 19 6.04 0.51 12.35
CA ASN A 19 7.39 0.69 11.82
C ASN A 19 7.48 0.59 10.31
N ALA A 20 6.39 0.22 9.64
CA ALA A 20 6.47 -0.04 8.21
C ALA A 20 6.92 1.18 7.44
N LEU A 21 6.32 2.33 7.71
CA LEU A 21 6.66 3.55 6.98
C LEU A 21 7.94 4.21 7.50
N ASN A 22 8.48 3.68 8.58
CA ASN A 22 9.74 4.16 9.11
C ASN A 22 10.91 3.29 8.67
N ASP A 23 10.63 2.34 7.80
CA ASP A 23 11.64 1.41 7.29
C ASP A 23 12.32 2.05 6.10
N PHE A 24 13.61 2.31 6.23
CA PHE A 24 14.34 2.99 5.18
C PHE A 24 14.42 2.15 3.91
N GLU A 25 14.45 0.83 4.05
CA GLU A 25 14.46 -0.03 2.87
C GLU A 25 13.16 0.11 2.09
N LEU A 26 12.05 0.25 2.79
CA LEU A 26 10.79 0.48 2.11
C LEU A 26 10.80 1.80 1.35
N LEU A 27 11.31 2.84 1.99
CA LEU A 27 11.39 4.15 1.34
C LEU A 27 12.30 4.10 0.12
N ASP A 28 13.39 3.36 0.22
CA ASP A 28 14.33 3.22 -0.89
C ASP A 28 13.66 2.53 -2.08
N LEU A 29 12.93 1.45 -1.81
CA LEU A 29 12.20 0.76 -2.86
C LEU A 29 11.15 1.66 -3.48
N PHE A 30 10.41 2.37 -2.63
CA PHE A 30 9.34 3.21 -3.13
C PHE A 30 9.89 4.33 -4.00
N ALA A 31 11.04 4.87 -3.63
CA ALA A 31 11.66 5.92 -4.44
C ALA A 31 12.04 5.41 -5.83
N GLY A 32 12.33 4.12 -5.95
CA GLY A 32 12.70 3.56 -7.23
C GLY A 32 11.53 3.20 -8.13
N VAL A 33 10.31 3.26 -7.62
CA VAL A 33 9.14 2.84 -8.39
C VAL A 33 8.94 3.70 -9.62
N ASP A 34 9.25 4.99 -9.54
CA ASP A 34 9.10 5.87 -10.69
C ASP A 34 9.92 5.39 -11.88
N GLU A 35 11.14 4.92 -11.63
CA GLU A 35 12.00 4.45 -12.70
C GLU A 35 11.74 2.99 -13.03
N ASN A 36 11.29 2.24 -12.05
CA ASN A 36 11.06 0.81 -12.26
C ASN A 36 9.75 0.41 -11.58
N PRO A 37 8.63 0.54 -12.29
CA PRO A 37 7.33 0.17 -11.69
C PRO A 37 7.24 -1.28 -11.26
N LEU A 38 8.14 -2.12 -11.75
CA LEU A 38 8.13 -3.53 -11.37
C LEU A 38 8.50 -3.73 -9.90
N LEU A 39 9.00 -2.69 -9.24
CA LEU A 39 9.27 -2.76 -7.81
C LEU A 39 8.00 -2.63 -6.97
N LEU A 40 6.91 -2.20 -7.58
CA LEU A 40 5.68 -1.92 -6.82
C LEU A 40 5.15 -3.13 -6.04
N PRO A 41 5.12 -4.33 -6.60
CA PRO A 41 4.64 -5.47 -5.82
C PRO A 41 5.45 -5.70 -4.55
N LYS A 42 6.75 -5.48 -4.61
CA LYS A 42 7.59 -5.65 -3.44
C LYS A 42 7.28 -4.60 -2.38
N VAL A 43 7.05 -3.37 -2.81
CA VAL A 43 6.68 -2.31 -1.88
C VAL A 43 5.39 -2.67 -1.16
N ILE A 44 4.41 -3.15 -1.92
CA ILE A 44 3.13 -3.51 -1.33
C ILE A 44 3.30 -4.64 -0.32
N GLU A 45 4.09 -5.62 -0.67
CA GLU A 45 4.30 -6.74 0.23
C GLU A 45 5.01 -6.33 1.51
N MET A 46 5.99 -5.45 1.41
CA MET A 46 6.68 -4.96 2.59
C MET A 46 5.76 -4.14 3.48
N LEU A 47 4.84 -3.43 2.85
CA LEU A 47 3.95 -2.54 3.57
C LEU A 47 2.79 -3.28 4.23
N LEU A 48 2.19 -4.20 3.51
CA LEU A 48 0.95 -4.86 3.94
C LEU A 48 1.13 -6.33 4.30
N GLY A 49 2.27 -6.92 3.96
CA GLY A 49 2.43 -8.35 4.13
C GLY A 49 1.80 -9.09 2.95
N LYS A 50 2.05 -10.38 2.89
CA LYS A 50 1.54 -11.19 1.78
C LYS A 50 0.03 -11.22 1.75
N GLU A 51 -0.58 -11.38 2.91
CA GLU A 51 -2.05 -11.46 2.96
C GLU A 51 -2.67 -10.12 2.61
N GLY A 52 -2.06 -9.04 3.09
CA GLY A 52 -2.57 -7.71 2.75
C GLY A 52 -2.44 -7.40 1.28
N LYS A 53 -1.33 -7.86 0.68
CA LYS A 53 -1.14 -7.66 -0.75
C LYS A 53 -2.23 -8.38 -1.54
N GLU A 54 -2.51 -9.62 -1.17
CA GLU A 54 -3.56 -10.37 -1.86
C GLU A 54 -4.92 -9.73 -1.68
N ALA A 55 -5.18 -9.25 -0.47
CA ALA A 55 -6.46 -8.60 -0.20
C ALA A 55 -6.60 -7.34 -1.05
N LEU A 56 -5.51 -6.58 -1.20
CA LEU A 56 -5.56 -5.40 -2.03
C LEU A 56 -5.80 -5.74 -3.49
N TYR A 57 -5.11 -6.75 -3.98
CA TYR A 57 -5.32 -7.18 -5.36
C TYR A 57 -6.78 -7.57 -5.59
N ASN A 58 -7.34 -8.33 -4.66
CA ASN A 58 -8.73 -8.78 -4.81
C ASN A 58 -9.70 -7.62 -4.72
N HIS A 59 -9.35 -6.61 -3.92
CA HIS A 59 -10.22 -5.46 -3.75
C HIS A 59 -10.40 -4.67 -5.05
N VAL A 60 -9.33 -4.56 -5.85
CA VAL A 60 -9.38 -3.78 -7.07
C VAL A 60 -9.57 -4.64 -8.32
N ARG A 61 -9.59 -5.95 -8.15
CA ARG A 61 -9.65 -6.87 -9.30
C ARG A 61 -10.94 -6.68 -10.09
N LEU A 62 -10.78 -6.64 -11.40
CA LEU A 62 -11.94 -6.51 -12.29
C LEU A 62 -12.59 -7.86 -12.51
N GLU A 63 -13.76 -7.82 -13.16
CA GLU A 63 -14.51 -9.05 -13.41
C GLU A 63 -13.72 -10.03 -14.27
N ASP A 64 -12.87 -9.52 -15.14
CA ASP A 64 -12.09 -10.40 -16.01
C ASP A 64 -10.84 -10.96 -15.33
N GLY A 65 -10.64 -10.63 -14.04
CA GLY A 65 -9.51 -11.14 -13.28
C GLY A 65 -8.31 -10.21 -13.26
N THR A 66 -8.36 -9.14 -14.02
CA THR A 66 -7.23 -8.21 -14.10
C THR A 66 -7.13 -7.37 -12.84
N VAL A 67 -5.90 -7.12 -12.41
CA VAL A 67 -5.64 -6.21 -11.28
C VAL A 67 -5.05 -4.93 -11.89
N PRO A 68 -5.86 -3.86 -12.00
CA PRO A 68 -5.39 -2.65 -12.70
C PRO A 68 -4.28 -1.95 -11.93
N ALA A 69 -3.20 -1.63 -12.65
CA ALA A 69 -2.04 -1.01 -12.02
C ALA A 69 -2.35 0.39 -11.50
N ASP A 70 -3.19 1.14 -12.22
CA ASP A 70 -3.52 2.49 -11.78
C ASP A 70 -4.32 2.45 -10.48
N LYS A 71 -5.21 1.49 -10.32
CA LYS A 71 -5.97 1.39 -9.08
C LYS A 71 -5.09 0.98 -7.92
N ILE A 72 -4.14 0.09 -8.18
CA ILE A 72 -3.17 -0.31 -7.16
C ILE A 72 -2.37 0.91 -6.72
N SER A 73 -1.90 1.70 -7.67
CA SER A 73 -1.11 2.88 -7.33
C SER A 73 -1.91 3.88 -6.51
N ASN A 74 -3.16 4.09 -6.88
CA ASN A 74 -4.01 5.03 -6.14
C ASN A 74 -4.25 4.56 -4.71
N GLU A 75 -4.51 3.26 -4.53
CA GLU A 75 -4.71 2.74 -3.19
C GLU A 75 -3.44 2.87 -2.36
N LEU A 76 -2.31 2.57 -2.98
CA LEU A 76 -1.05 2.65 -2.25
C LEU A 76 -0.74 4.06 -1.80
N LEU A 77 -1.02 5.04 -2.64
CA LEU A 77 -0.80 6.43 -2.25
C LEU A 77 -1.70 6.82 -1.08
N GLU A 78 -2.94 6.39 -1.09
CA GLU A 78 -3.83 6.68 0.02
C GLU A 78 -3.34 6.02 1.30
N ILE A 79 -2.87 4.79 1.19
CA ILE A 79 -2.40 4.06 2.36
C ILE A 79 -1.20 4.79 2.97
N ILE A 80 -0.25 5.18 2.13
CA ILE A 80 0.95 5.85 2.62
C ILE A 80 0.59 7.21 3.22
N ASN A 81 -0.25 7.98 2.55
CA ASN A 81 -0.64 9.29 3.05
C ASN A 81 -1.45 9.19 4.32
N GLY A 82 -2.30 8.19 4.42
CA GLY A 82 -3.13 8.01 5.60
C GLY A 82 -2.33 7.68 6.83
N ASN A 83 -1.18 7.04 6.64
CA ASN A 83 -0.37 6.65 7.78
C ASN A 83 0.71 7.65 8.12
N SER A 84 1.06 8.52 7.20
CA SER A 84 2.09 9.49 7.51
C SER A 84 1.55 10.77 8.04
N GLU A 85 0.24 10.93 8.25
CA GLU A 85 -0.35 12.00 8.63
C GLU A 85 -0.01 12.77 9.49
N VAL A 86 0.20 13.35 9.39
CA VAL A 86 0.67 14.12 10.16
C VAL A 86 -0.05 15.09 10.52
N LYS A 87 -0.48 15.20 10.34
CA LYS A 87 -1.03 15.92 10.56
C LYS A 87 -1.51 16.73 10.79
N ASN A 88 -1.71 17.03 10.50
CA ASN A 88 -2.18 17.67 10.66
C ASN A 88 -2.69 18.00 10.92
N SER A 89 -2.60 18.00 10.92
CA SER A 89 -3.05 18.17 10.99
C SER A 89 -3.34 18.34 11.22
#